data_eb5ccc23d27fa35dbe076e948f1e9ddc
#
_entry.id   eb5ccc23d27fa35dbe076e948f1e9ddc
#
_cell.length_a   1.000
_cell.length_b   1.000
_cell.length_c   1.000
_cell.angle_alpha   90.00
_cell.angle_beta   90.00
_cell.angle_gamma   90.00
#
_symmetry.space_group_name_H-M   'P 1'
#
loop_
_entity.id
_entity.type
_entity.pdbx_description
1 polymer ?
#
loop_
_entity_poly.entity_id
_entity_poly.type
_entity_poly.pdbx_seq_one_letter_code
_entity_poly.pdbx_strand_id
1 'polypeptide(L)'
;RGLAEMTRLGVAIGGKEETFRGLSGIGDLIVTCYSLHSRNNRVGRMLGSGMTLAEAIAEMDQVAEGVPNAMNAHELSRKLGVRTPIIDQTYAVIHENKPPGQALRELLERNPRSEKE
;
A
#
# COMPACT_ATOMS: atom_id res chain seq x y z
N ARG A 1 8.37 -1.94 -6.80
CA ARG A 1 8.50 -2.50 -5.44
C ARG A 1 7.15 -2.93 -4.86
N GLY A 2 6.10 -2.14 -5.04
CA GLY A 2 4.75 -2.50 -4.59
C GLY A 2 4.26 -3.80 -5.23
N LEU A 3 4.49 -3.98 -6.52
CA LEU A 3 4.14 -5.22 -7.22
C LEU A 3 4.87 -6.44 -6.62
N ALA A 4 6.15 -6.28 -6.26
CA ALA A 4 6.92 -7.36 -5.65
C ALA A 4 6.33 -7.76 -4.29
N GLU A 5 5.90 -6.80 -3.47
CA GLU A 5 5.24 -7.10 -2.18
C GLU A 5 3.89 -7.78 -2.38
N MET A 6 3.06 -7.25 -3.28
CA MET A 6 1.77 -7.86 -3.62
C MET A 6 1.94 -9.31 -4.06
N THR A 7 2.92 -9.56 -4.91
CA THR A 7 3.21 -10.90 -5.43
C THR A 7 3.66 -11.83 -4.32
N ARG A 8 4.59 -11.40 -3.46
CA ARG A 8 5.05 -12.22 -2.34
C ARG A 8 3.90 -12.61 -1.41
N LEU A 9 3.09 -11.63 -1.04
CA LEU A 9 1.96 -11.88 -0.15
C LEU A 9 0.91 -12.77 -0.83
N GLY A 10 0.57 -12.47 -2.08
CA GLY A 10 -0.40 -13.25 -2.84
C GLY A 10 0.02 -14.70 -3.07
N VAL A 11 1.28 -14.94 -3.37
CA VAL A 11 1.81 -16.30 -3.52
C VAL A 11 1.81 -17.05 -2.18
N ALA A 12 2.13 -16.35 -1.09
CA ALA A 12 2.13 -16.95 0.25
C ALA A 12 0.74 -17.45 0.68
N ILE A 13 -0.33 -16.89 0.13
CA ILE A 13 -1.71 -17.32 0.41
C ILE A 13 -2.30 -18.21 -0.70
N GLY A 14 -1.45 -18.69 -1.62
CA GLY A 14 -1.85 -19.67 -2.65
C GLY A 14 -2.12 -19.10 -4.04
N GLY A 15 -1.88 -17.80 -4.26
CA GLY A 15 -1.99 -17.19 -5.58
C GLY A 15 -0.85 -17.59 -6.50
N LYS A 16 -1.04 -17.31 -7.80
CA LYS A 16 -0.02 -17.57 -8.83
C LYS A 16 0.69 -16.27 -9.19
N GLU A 17 2.00 -16.34 -9.37
CA GLU A 17 2.81 -15.17 -9.71
C GLU A 17 2.33 -14.49 -11.01
N GLU A 18 1.94 -15.29 -12.02
CA GLU A 18 1.46 -14.74 -13.30
C GLU A 18 0.21 -13.87 -13.15
N THR A 19 -0.64 -14.16 -12.18
CA THR A 19 -1.85 -13.37 -11.90
C THR A 19 -1.50 -11.92 -11.57
N PHE A 20 -0.44 -11.72 -10.77
CA PHE A 20 -0.02 -10.38 -10.34
C PHE A 20 0.70 -9.61 -11.44
N ARG A 21 1.19 -10.28 -12.47
CA ARG A 21 1.83 -9.64 -13.64
C ARG A 21 0.82 -9.26 -14.73
N GLY A 22 -0.44 -9.65 -14.58
CA GLY A 22 -1.50 -9.38 -15.53
C GLY A 22 -2.34 -8.16 -15.17
N LEU A 23 -3.50 -8.05 -15.79
CA LEU A 23 -4.40 -6.90 -15.60
C LEU A 23 -4.94 -6.79 -14.17
N SER A 24 -5.17 -7.90 -13.49
CA SER A 24 -5.66 -7.91 -12.11
C SER A 24 -4.58 -7.59 -11.06
N GLY A 25 -3.32 -7.55 -11.45
CA GLY A 25 -2.20 -7.16 -10.60
C GLY A 25 -1.61 -5.82 -11.05
N ILE A 26 -0.58 -5.85 -11.90
CA ILE A 26 0.14 -4.65 -12.31
C ILE A 26 -0.76 -3.67 -13.05
N GLY A 27 -1.71 -4.15 -13.85
CA GLY A 27 -2.64 -3.28 -14.57
C GLY A 27 -3.47 -2.42 -13.62
N ASP A 28 -4.09 -3.06 -12.62
CA ASP A 28 -4.87 -2.38 -11.59
C ASP A 28 -4.01 -1.41 -10.77
N LEU A 29 -2.81 -1.83 -10.39
CA LEU A 29 -1.88 -1.00 -9.62
C LEU A 29 -1.51 0.27 -10.37
N ILE A 30 -1.19 0.18 -11.67
CA ILE A 30 -0.83 1.34 -12.49
C ILE A 30 -2.01 2.31 -12.58
N VAL A 31 -3.21 1.81 -12.88
CA VAL A 31 -4.41 2.64 -12.99
C VAL A 31 -4.69 3.36 -11.66
N THR A 32 -4.63 2.66 -10.55
CA THR A 32 -4.87 3.23 -9.22
C THR A 32 -3.83 4.31 -8.88
N CYS A 33 -2.56 4.07 -9.16
CA CYS A 33 -1.49 5.03 -8.84
C CYS A 33 -1.60 6.33 -9.63
N TYR A 34 -2.13 6.29 -10.85
CA TYR A 34 -2.22 7.47 -11.71
C TYR A 34 -3.62 8.08 -11.81
N SER A 35 -4.65 7.39 -11.34
CA SER A 35 -6.02 7.88 -11.45
C SER A 35 -6.37 8.88 -10.36
N LEU A 36 -6.83 10.06 -10.75
CA LEU A 36 -7.38 11.06 -9.85
C LEU A 36 -8.75 10.65 -9.28
N HIS A 37 -9.37 9.64 -9.89
CA HIS A 37 -10.67 9.12 -9.47
C HIS A 37 -10.55 7.98 -8.45
N SER A 38 -9.36 7.43 -8.25
CA SER A 38 -9.13 6.40 -7.24
C SER A 38 -9.34 6.97 -5.84
N ARG A 39 -10.21 6.35 -5.06
CA ARG A 39 -10.46 6.73 -3.66
C ARG A 39 -9.22 6.56 -2.80
N ASN A 40 -8.48 5.48 -2.99
CA ASN A 40 -7.22 5.23 -2.28
C ASN A 40 -6.18 6.30 -2.62
N ASN A 41 -6.05 6.66 -3.90
CA ASN A 41 -5.14 7.72 -4.34
C ASN A 41 -5.53 9.06 -3.70
N ARG A 42 -6.81 9.40 -3.65
CA ARG A 42 -7.30 10.63 -3.05
C ARG A 42 -6.94 10.72 -1.57
N VAL A 43 -7.20 9.67 -0.80
CA VAL A 43 -6.83 9.63 0.63
C VAL A 43 -5.32 9.77 0.79
N GLY A 44 -4.54 9.04 -0.01
CA GLY A 44 -3.07 9.15 0.04
C GLY A 44 -2.57 10.56 -0.23
N ARG A 45 -3.15 11.25 -1.20
CA ARG A 45 -2.77 12.64 -1.51
C ARG A 45 -3.15 13.62 -0.39
N MET A 46 -4.31 13.44 0.22
CA MET A 46 -4.73 14.27 1.36
C MET A 46 -3.79 14.06 2.56
N LEU A 47 -3.43 12.82 2.87
CA LEU A 47 -2.47 12.53 3.94
C LEU A 47 -1.10 13.12 3.62
N GLY A 48 -0.65 13.01 2.37
CA GLY A 48 0.62 13.58 1.91
C GLY A 48 0.65 15.11 1.98
N SER A 49 -0.52 15.76 1.88
CA SER A 49 -0.62 17.22 2.01
C SER A 49 -0.66 17.71 3.45
N GLY A 50 -0.68 16.81 4.43
CA GLY A 50 -0.66 17.15 5.85
C GLY A 50 -1.99 16.98 6.58
N MET A 51 -3.03 16.50 5.91
CA MET A 51 -4.32 16.20 6.57
C MET A 51 -4.19 14.98 7.47
N THR A 52 -4.95 14.97 8.57
CA THR A 52 -5.08 13.76 9.39
C THR A 52 -5.96 12.74 8.67
N LEU A 53 -5.91 11.47 9.09
CA LEU A 53 -6.79 10.45 8.54
C LEU A 53 -8.27 10.81 8.73
N ALA A 54 -8.64 11.31 9.92
CA ALA A 54 -10.01 11.71 10.20
C ALA A 54 -10.48 12.82 9.25
N GLU A 55 -9.64 13.83 9.00
CA GLU A 55 -9.95 14.90 8.07
C GLU A 55 -10.09 14.37 6.63
N ALA A 56 -9.19 13.50 6.22
CA ALA A 56 -9.23 12.91 4.88
C ALA A 56 -10.50 12.07 4.67
N ILE A 57 -10.86 11.25 5.65
CA ILE A 57 -12.09 10.43 5.59
C ILE A 57 -13.33 11.32 5.52
N ALA A 58 -13.36 12.43 6.28
CA ALA A 58 -14.48 13.36 6.27
C ALA A 58 -14.71 14.03 4.89
N GLU A 59 -13.66 14.17 4.09
CA GLU A 59 -13.75 14.70 2.72
C GLU A 59 -14.23 13.67 1.68
N MET A 60 -14.35 12.40 2.07
CA MET A 60 -14.71 11.32 1.14
C MET A 60 -16.19 11.01 1.23
N ASP A 61 -16.85 10.89 0.05
CA ASP A 61 -18.27 10.49 -0.04
C ASP A 61 -18.42 8.97 0.12
N GLN A 62 -17.40 8.22 -0.22
CA GLN A 62 -17.40 6.75 -0.17
C GLN A 62 -16.11 6.24 0.46
N VAL A 63 -16.17 5.03 1.01
CA VAL A 63 -15.04 4.39 1.68
C VAL A 63 -13.88 4.17 0.71
N ALA A 64 -12.66 4.54 1.14
CA ALA A 64 -11.43 4.12 0.50
C ALA A 64 -11.01 2.79 1.14
N GLU A 65 -11.19 1.71 0.41
CA GLU A 65 -10.97 0.34 0.92
C GLU A 65 -9.52 0.09 1.32
N GLY A 66 -8.56 0.85 0.75
CA GLY A 66 -7.17 0.76 1.13
C GLY A 66 -6.90 1.10 2.60
N VAL A 67 -7.78 1.88 3.24
CA VAL A 67 -7.62 2.24 4.66
C VAL A 67 -7.78 1.01 5.57
N PRO A 68 -8.90 0.27 5.56
CA PRO A 68 -8.99 -0.97 6.33
C PRO A 68 -8.08 -2.08 5.78
N ASN A 69 -7.87 -2.14 4.46
CA ASN A 69 -7.05 -3.17 3.85
C ASN A 69 -5.56 -3.04 4.21
N ALA A 70 -5.06 -1.85 4.47
CA ALA A 70 -3.68 -1.67 4.93
C ALA A 70 -3.43 -2.40 6.26
N MET A 71 -4.38 -2.34 7.19
CA MET A 71 -4.31 -3.09 8.45
C MET A 71 -4.34 -4.60 8.19
N ASN A 72 -5.30 -5.05 7.39
CA ASN A 72 -5.46 -6.48 7.10
C ASN A 72 -4.23 -7.06 6.41
N ALA A 73 -3.67 -6.34 5.43
CA ALA A 73 -2.48 -6.78 4.72
C ALA A 73 -1.25 -6.81 5.63
N HIS A 74 -1.10 -5.82 6.50
CA HIS A 74 -0.01 -5.76 7.47
C HIS A 74 -0.08 -6.96 8.44
N GLU A 75 -1.25 -7.20 9.03
CA GLU A 75 -1.45 -8.33 9.95
C GLU A 75 -1.20 -9.67 9.26
N LEU A 76 -1.70 -9.84 8.04
CA LEU A 76 -1.51 -11.06 7.26
C LEU A 76 -0.02 -11.30 6.95
N SER A 77 0.69 -10.25 6.54
CA SER A 77 2.12 -10.37 6.24
C SER A 77 2.93 -10.77 7.48
N ARG A 78 2.58 -10.23 8.64
CA ARG A 78 3.22 -10.59 9.93
C ARG A 78 2.94 -12.04 10.28
N LYS A 79 1.68 -12.47 10.16
CA LYS A 79 1.27 -13.84 10.46
C LYS A 79 1.98 -14.86 9.59
N LEU A 80 2.20 -14.53 8.31
CA LEU A 80 2.83 -15.44 7.34
C LEU A 80 4.36 -15.27 7.25
N GLY A 81 4.93 -14.31 7.97
CA GLY A 81 6.37 -14.03 7.90
C GLY A 81 6.83 -13.48 6.55
N VAL A 82 5.92 -12.81 5.82
CA VAL A 82 6.23 -12.21 4.52
C VAL A 82 6.71 -10.77 4.71
N ARG A 83 7.80 -10.43 4.02
CA ARG A 83 8.36 -9.08 4.10
C ARG A 83 7.61 -8.13 3.17
N THR A 84 7.00 -7.09 3.76
CA THR A 84 6.16 -6.11 3.06
C THR A 84 6.44 -4.68 3.54
N PRO A 85 7.64 -4.13 3.26
CA PRO A 85 8.02 -2.82 3.80
C PRO A 85 7.13 -1.67 3.36
N ILE A 86 6.58 -1.67 2.14
CA ILE A 86 5.66 -0.61 1.69
C ILE A 86 4.33 -0.73 2.43
N ILE A 87 3.80 -1.94 2.55
CA ILE A 87 2.57 -2.20 3.32
C ILE A 87 2.76 -1.78 4.79
N ASP A 88 3.90 -2.12 5.39
CA ASP A 88 4.19 -1.78 6.78
C ASP A 88 4.24 -0.26 6.99
N GLN A 89 4.87 0.48 6.09
CA GLN A 89 4.92 1.94 6.17
C GLN A 89 3.55 2.56 5.90
N THR A 90 2.79 2.02 4.97
CA THR A 90 1.42 2.47 4.70
C THR A 90 0.53 2.29 5.93
N TYR A 91 0.62 1.13 6.57
CA TYR A 91 -0.06 0.85 7.83
C TYR A 91 0.33 1.86 8.91
N ALA A 92 1.62 2.14 9.06
CA ALA A 92 2.11 3.08 10.08
C ALA A 92 1.59 4.50 9.83
N VAL A 93 1.54 4.95 8.57
CA VAL A 93 0.99 6.27 8.23
C VAL A 93 -0.50 6.35 8.54
N ILE A 94 -1.26 5.33 8.16
CA ILE A 94 -2.72 5.34 8.29
C ILE A 94 -3.17 5.09 9.74
N HIS A 95 -2.59 4.10 10.40
CA HIS A 95 -3.09 3.60 11.68
C HIS A 95 -2.22 3.93 12.90
N GLU A 96 -1.00 4.40 12.69
CA GLU A 96 -0.07 4.74 13.77
C GLU A 96 0.38 6.21 13.74
N ASN A 97 -0.27 7.04 12.94
CA ASN A 97 0.01 8.48 12.80
C ASN A 97 1.46 8.81 12.39
N LYS A 98 2.14 7.90 11.69
CA LYS A 98 3.50 8.18 11.21
C LYS A 98 3.45 9.25 10.13
N PRO A 99 4.34 10.27 10.17
CA PRO A 99 4.37 11.26 9.11
C PRO A 99 4.69 10.64 7.74
N PRO A 100 3.88 10.93 6.69
CA PRO A 100 4.11 10.34 5.36
C PRO A 100 5.52 10.62 4.81
N GLY A 101 6.06 11.80 5.04
CA GLY A 101 7.42 12.15 4.61
C GLY A 101 8.49 11.28 5.26
N GLN A 102 8.33 10.95 6.54
CA GLN A 102 9.24 10.06 7.26
C GLN A 102 9.16 8.64 6.68
N ALA A 103 7.94 8.15 6.46
CA ALA A 103 7.72 6.82 5.86
C ALA A 103 8.40 6.70 4.50
N LEU A 104 8.24 7.73 3.65
CA LEU A 104 8.88 7.77 2.34
C LEU A 104 10.41 7.76 2.44
N ARG A 105 10.98 8.58 3.33
CA ARG A 105 12.43 8.60 3.54
C ARG A 105 12.97 7.24 3.95
N GLU A 106 12.31 6.59 4.90
CA GLU A 106 12.72 5.25 5.36
C GLU A 106 12.69 4.21 4.24
N LEU A 107 11.68 4.29 3.35
CA LEU A 107 11.61 3.40 2.19
C LEU A 107 12.74 3.67 1.19
N LEU A 108 13.07 4.95 0.94
CA LEU A 108 14.12 5.34 -0.01
C LEU A 108 15.52 5.03 0.50
N GLU A 109 15.73 5.05 1.81
CA GLU A 109 17.02 4.76 2.44
C GLU A 109 17.34 3.26 2.51
N ARG A 110 16.38 2.41 2.19
CA ARG A 110 16.62 0.97 2.20
C ARG A 110 17.60 0.56 1.10
N ASN A 111 18.41 -0.45 1.44
CA ASN A 111 19.33 -1.02 0.47
C ASN A 111 18.61 -1.52 -0.79
N PRO A 112 19.15 -1.23 -1.98
CA PRO A 112 18.59 -1.76 -3.23
C PRO A 112 18.53 -3.28 -3.20
N ARG A 113 17.44 -3.84 -3.72
CA ARG A 113 17.26 -5.28 -3.85
C ARG A 113 16.80 -5.62 -5.26
N SER A 114 17.01 -6.86 -5.65
CA SER A 114 16.49 -7.37 -6.92
C SER A 114 14.97 -7.21 -6.98
N GLU A 115 14.44 -6.94 -8.17
CA GLU A 115 13.00 -6.85 -8.37
C GLU A 115 12.27 -8.16 -8.06
N LYS A 116 12.99 -9.28 -8.08
CA LYS A 116 12.43 -10.59 -7.76
C LYS A 116 12.34 -10.89 -6.27
N GLU A 117 12.90 -10.04 -5.48
CA GLU A 117 12.85 -10.18 -4.02
C GLU A 117 11.64 -9.36 -3.48
#